data_aaf03d6819e7221ab08ae6d8a8ff3594
#
_entry.id   aaf03d6819e7221ab08ae6d8a8ff3594
#
_cell.length_a   1.000
_cell.length_b   1.000
_cell.length_c   1.000
_cell.angle_alpha   90.00
_cell.angle_beta   90.00
_cell.angle_gamma   90.00
#
_symmetry.space_group_name_H-M   'P 1'
#
loop_
_entity.id
_entity.type
_entity.pdbx_description
1 polymer ?
#
loop_
_entity_poly.entity_id
_entity_poly.type
_entity_poly.pdbx_seq_one_letter_code
_entity_poly.pdbx_strand_id
1 'polypeptide(L)'
;IPLEISRGCMFKCKFCALEQLGRKPEDKYYRSEDSLYEEFKFNYENFGTTQYNFMCDTFNESEDKMLNVLRAKERAKVDLNFWSYTRIDLLHAYPERIKLMKDIGVRAVFFGIESLHDPSAKAIGKGLGRERVCEMFHKLKEEWGKEVVLHGSFIVGLPHETPDTASEWLEMIANRDFPIDSAGAGPLRLQQKRGENALAAMQGNTSEFDRNAEKYGYERTKETNGWTPGQIQPIQQSGKMTGKSQWRNEHFTYDTAKELAHKWMKPIAAGNLKGYDICANGRYMDLLTAGYSWDDVIDNNVNEKEALVKGSKVHEEYINRIFEK
;
A
#
# COMPACT_ATOMS: atom_id res chain seq x y z
N ILE A 1 -11.56 -7.62 7.60
CA ILE A 1 -10.92 -8.93 7.35
C ILE A 1 -10.03 -8.84 6.11
N PRO A 2 -8.82 -9.43 6.10
CA PRO A 2 -8.03 -9.59 4.88
C PRO A 2 -8.79 -10.48 3.87
N LEU A 3 -8.85 -10.05 2.62
CA LEU A 3 -9.47 -10.81 1.53
C LEU A 3 -8.50 -10.97 0.37
N GLU A 4 -8.10 -12.18 0.08
CA GLU A 4 -7.31 -12.48 -1.09
C GLU A 4 -8.22 -12.58 -2.32
N ILE A 5 -8.08 -11.64 -3.26
CA ILE A 5 -8.82 -11.62 -4.53
C ILE A 5 -7.97 -12.19 -5.66
N SER A 6 -6.68 -11.90 -5.62
CA SER A 6 -5.70 -12.34 -6.61
C SER A 6 -4.31 -12.44 -6.01
N ARG A 7 -3.41 -13.18 -6.67
CA ARG A 7 -2.01 -13.31 -6.26
C ARG A 7 -1.08 -12.73 -7.29
N GLY A 8 -0.09 -11.91 -6.80
CA GLY A 8 0.96 -11.28 -7.56
C GLY A 8 0.50 -10.11 -8.42
N CYS A 9 1.43 -9.55 -9.14
CA CYS A 9 1.26 -8.34 -9.93
C CYS A 9 1.85 -8.51 -11.32
N MET A 10 1.17 -7.98 -12.33
CA MET A 10 1.65 -8.02 -13.72
C MET A 10 2.72 -6.97 -14.02
N PHE A 11 2.91 -6.00 -13.13
CA PHE A 11 3.85 -4.90 -13.33
C PHE A 11 5.27 -5.27 -12.88
N LYS A 12 6.26 -4.62 -13.51
CA LYS A 12 7.69 -4.85 -13.29
C LYS A 12 8.38 -3.61 -12.73
N CYS A 13 7.83 -3.06 -11.63
CA CYS A 13 8.46 -1.92 -10.94
C CYS A 13 9.81 -2.32 -10.38
N LYS A 14 10.88 -1.57 -10.72
CA LYS A 14 12.27 -1.95 -10.48
C LYS A 14 12.64 -2.14 -9.01
N PHE A 15 11.97 -1.44 -8.11
CA PHE A 15 12.16 -1.50 -6.66
C PHE A 15 11.31 -2.59 -5.97
N CYS A 16 10.34 -3.17 -6.70
CA CYS A 16 9.34 -4.07 -6.13
C CYS A 16 9.78 -5.53 -6.22
N ALA A 17 9.64 -6.27 -5.12
CA ALA A 17 9.96 -7.69 -5.07
C ALA A 17 8.83 -8.60 -5.62
N LEU A 18 7.64 -8.07 -5.88
CA LEU A 18 6.46 -8.85 -6.33
C LEU A 18 6.49 -9.19 -7.82
N GLU A 19 7.35 -8.54 -8.59
CA GLU A 19 7.60 -8.81 -10.01
C GLU A 19 7.86 -10.30 -10.32
N GLN A 20 8.38 -11.04 -9.35
CA GLN A 20 8.88 -12.40 -9.55
C GLN A 20 7.80 -13.49 -9.50
N LEU A 21 6.56 -13.15 -9.26
CA LEU A 21 5.46 -14.12 -9.28
C LEU A 21 5.09 -14.58 -10.69
N GLY A 22 5.85 -14.14 -11.71
CA GLY A 22 5.90 -14.75 -13.04
C GLY A 22 4.60 -14.66 -13.83
N ARG A 23 3.75 -13.68 -13.57
CA ARG A 23 2.46 -13.59 -14.23
C ARG A 23 2.52 -12.99 -15.61
N LYS A 24 1.76 -13.58 -16.48
CA LYS A 24 1.45 -13.03 -17.79
C LYS A 24 0.06 -12.38 -17.77
N PRO A 25 -0.18 -11.37 -18.61
CA PRO A 25 -1.49 -10.71 -18.69
C PRO A 25 -2.67 -11.66 -18.98
N GLU A 26 -2.40 -12.74 -19.69
CA GLU A 26 -3.38 -13.77 -20.03
C GLU A 26 -3.70 -14.76 -18.91
N ASP A 27 -2.89 -14.79 -17.84
CA ASP A 27 -3.10 -15.70 -16.72
C ASP A 27 -4.30 -15.25 -15.87
N LYS A 28 -5.35 -16.07 -15.82
CA LYS A 28 -6.48 -15.87 -14.93
C LYS A 28 -6.10 -16.27 -13.51
N TYR A 29 -5.71 -15.30 -12.72
CA TYR A 29 -5.14 -15.50 -11.39
C TYR A 29 -5.98 -14.88 -10.27
N TYR A 30 -7.17 -14.46 -10.61
CA TYR A 30 -8.13 -13.87 -9.68
C TYR A 30 -9.32 -14.80 -9.44
N ARG A 31 -9.92 -14.62 -8.29
CA ARG A 31 -11.06 -15.43 -7.86
C ARG A 31 -12.29 -15.19 -8.71
N SER A 32 -13.08 -16.23 -8.90
CA SER A 32 -14.36 -16.15 -9.58
C SER A 32 -15.40 -15.40 -8.74
N GLU A 33 -16.42 -14.87 -9.40
CA GLU A 33 -17.60 -14.29 -8.78
C GLU A 33 -18.22 -15.25 -7.75
N ASP A 34 -18.42 -16.53 -8.10
CA ASP A 34 -19.02 -17.52 -7.20
C ASP A 34 -18.20 -17.71 -5.92
N SER A 35 -16.87 -17.82 -6.05
CA SER A 35 -16.01 -17.98 -4.89
C SER A 35 -16.04 -16.77 -3.94
N LEU A 36 -16.13 -15.56 -4.49
CA LEU A 36 -16.25 -14.33 -3.70
C LEU A 36 -17.63 -14.21 -3.06
N TYR A 37 -18.70 -14.55 -3.80
CA TYR A 37 -20.07 -14.54 -3.29
C TYR A 37 -20.23 -15.46 -2.08
N GLU A 38 -19.75 -16.71 -2.19
CA GLU A 38 -19.84 -17.67 -1.09
C GLU A 38 -19.10 -17.17 0.17
N GLU A 39 -17.92 -16.55 -0.01
CA GLU A 39 -17.17 -15.99 1.12
C GLU A 39 -17.86 -14.75 1.72
N PHE A 40 -18.35 -13.82 0.92
CA PHE A 40 -19.07 -12.64 1.41
C PHE A 40 -20.33 -13.07 2.20
N LYS A 41 -21.10 -13.97 1.64
CA LYS A 41 -22.30 -14.50 2.26
C LYS A 41 -21.98 -15.21 3.58
N PHE A 42 -21.04 -16.15 3.56
CA PHE A 42 -20.64 -16.90 4.74
C PHE A 42 -20.14 -15.97 5.86
N ASN A 43 -19.26 -15.03 5.54
CA ASN A 43 -18.69 -14.11 6.53
C ASN A 43 -19.75 -13.16 7.10
N TYR A 44 -20.69 -12.72 6.28
CA TYR A 44 -21.77 -11.85 6.75
C TYR A 44 -22.78 -12.62 7.63
N GLU A 45 -23.25 -13.76 7.18
CA GLU A 45 -24.27 -14.57 7.91
C GLU A 45 -23.72 -15.09 9.25
N ASN A 46 -22.45 -15.45 9.30
CA ASN A 46 -21.86 -16.04 10.52
C ASN A 46 -21.21 -15.01 11.45
N PHE A 47 -20.71 -13.89 10.92
CA PHE A 47 -19.89 -12.96 11.68
C PHE A 47 -20.30 -11.49 11.52
N GLY A 48 -21.26 -11.17 10.66
CA GLY A 48 -21.68 -9.80 10.37
C GLY A 48 -20.59 -8.99 9.66
N THR A 49 -19.66 -9.63 8.95
CA THR A 49 -18.52 -8.96 8.31
C THR A 49 -18.97 -8.10 7.14
N THR A 50 -18.62 -6.81 7.20
CA THR A 50 -18.87 -5.83 6.13
C THR A 50 -17.61 -5.11 5.67
N GLN A 51 -16.48 -5.32 6.33
CA GLN A 51 -15.23 -4.58 6.10
C GLN A 51 -14.13 -5.53 5.62
N TYR A 52 -13.55 -5.23 4.44
CA TYR A 52 -12.50 -6.06 3.85
C TYR A 52 -11.29 -5.24 3.42
N ASN A 53 -10.12 -5.82 3.68
CA ASN A 53 -8.85 -5.33 3.16
C ASN A 53 -8.41 -6.24 2.00
N PHE A 54 -8.38 -5.71 0.79
CA PHE A 54 -7.94 -6.46 -0.38
C PHE A 54 -6.44 -6.72 -0.32
N MET A 55 -6.08 -7.99 -0.19
CA MET A 55 -4.69 -8.47 -0.15
C MET A 55 -4.12 -8.73 -1.56
N CYS A 56 -4.54 -7.97 -2.55
CA CYS A 56 -4.00 -8.04 -3.90
C CYS A 56 -3.05 -6.86 -4.15
N ASP A 57 -1.95 -7.13 -4.85
CA ASP A 57 -0.87 -6.15 -5.07
C ASP A 57 -1.27 -4.96 -5.95
N THR A 58 -2.27 -5.14 -6.82
CA THR A 58 -2.87 -4.09 -7.64
C THR A 58 -4.32 -4.47 -7.93
N PHE A 59 -5.26 -3.78 -7.29
CA PHE A 59 -6.68 -4.11 -7.44
C PHE A 59 -7.21 -3.78 -8.83
N ASN A 60 -6.88 -2.61 -9.35
CA ASN A 60 -7.45 -2.05 -10.58
C ASN A 60 -6.72 -2.49 -11.87
N GLU A 61 -5.97 -3.59 -11.86
CA GLU A 61 -5.24 -4.06 -13.05
C GLU A 61 -6.12 -4.77 -14.08
N SER A 62 -7.22 -5.39 -13.64
CA SER A 62 -8.16 -6.15 -14.49
C SER A 62 -9.59 -5.71 -14.22
N GLU A 63 -10.32 -5.36 -15.28
CA GLU A 63 -11.74 -5.02 -15.18
C GLU A 63 -12.58 -6.25 -14.78
N ASP A 64 -12.30 -7.42 -15.36
CA ASP A 64 -12.99 -8.67 -15.01
C ASP A 64 -12.87 -9.00 -13.52
N LYS A 65 -11.67 -8.79 -12.93
CA LYS A 65 -11.44 -8.95 -11.50
C LYS A 65 -12.34 -8.01 -10.68
N MET A 66 -12.42 -6.75 -11.07
CA MET A 66 -13.24 -5.74 -10.42
C MET A 66 -14.73 -6.07 -10.55
N LEU A 67 -15.17 -6.49 -11.74
CA LEU A 67 -16.55 -6.89 -11.99
C LEU A 67 -16.93 -8.15 -11.21
N ASN A 68 -16.04 -9.12 -11.04
CA ASN A 68 -16.32 -10.29 -10.19
C ASN A 68 -16.61 -9.88 -8.74
N VAL A 69 -15.88 -8.90 -8.19
CA VAL A 69 -16.12 -8.37 -6.84
C VAL A 69 -17.48 -7.66 -6.77
N LEU A 70 -17.79 -6.80 -7.75
CA LEU A 70 -19.07 -6.08 -7.79
C LEU A 70 -20.25 -7.05 -7.84
N ARG A 71 -20.24 -8.00 -8.77
CA ARG A 71 -21.32 -8.98 -8.96
C ARG A 71 -21.49 -9.88 -7.75
N ALA A 72 -20.40 -10.31 -7.13
CA ALA A 72 -20.45 -11.11 -5.92
C ALA A 72 -21.07 -10.32 -4.74
N LYS A 73 -20.72 -9.05 -4.57
CA LYS A 73 -21.32 -8.14 -3.59
C LYS A 73 -22.82 -7.95 -3.84
N GLU A 74 -23.22 -7.66 -5.08
CA GLU A 74 -24.62 -7.47 -5.47
C GLU A 74 -25.46 -8.73 -5.19
N ARG A 75 -24.93 -9.90 -5.52
CA ARG A 75 -25.57 -11.20 -5.23
C ARG A 75 -25.70 -11.47 -3.74
N ALA A 76 -24.68 -11.14 -2.96
CA ALA A 76 -24.71 -11.29 -1.51
C ALA A 76 -25.70 -10.32 -0.83
N LYS A 77 -26.08 -9.24 -1.51
CA LYS A 77 -26.97 -8.17 -1.01
C LYS A 77 -26.50 -7.60 0.32
N VAL A 78 -25.20 -7.46 0.48
CA VAL A 78 -24.55 -6.90 1.66
C VAL A 78 -23.83 -5.62 1.29
N ASP A 79 -23.98 -4.57 2.10
CA ASP A 79 -23.20 -3.35 1.92
C ASP A 79 -21.79 -3.58 2.46
N LEU A 80 -20.83 -3.73 1.53
CA LEU A 80 -19.45 -4.04 1.83
C LEU A 80 -18.55 -2.84 1.54
N ASN A 81 -17.62 -2.61 2.44
CA ASN A 81 -16.58 -1.59 2.31
C ASN A 81 -15.21 -2.23 2.13
N PHE A 82 -14.41 -1.64 1.24
CA PHE A 82 -13.14 -2.19 0.83
C PHE A 82 -12.00 -1.17 0.90
N TRP A 83 -10.82 -1.67 1.27
CA TRP A 83 -9.56 -0.98 1.11
C TRP A 83 -8.71 -1.71 0.05
N SER A 84 -7.97 -0.97 -0.79
CA SER A 84 -7.20 -1.59 -1.87
C SER A 84 -5.89 -0.89 -2.19
N TYR A 85 -4.91 -1.66 -2.66
CA TYR A 85 -3.77 -1.14 -3.40
C TYR A 85 -4.18 -0.85 -4.84
N THR A 86 -3.84 0.33 -5.33
CA THR A 86 -4.29 0.82 -6.64
C THR A 86 -3.16 1.57 -7.37
N ARG A 87 -3.15 1.47 -8.68
CA ARG A 87 -2.24 2.23 -9.53
C ARG A 87 -2.97 3.38 -10.19
N ILE A 88 -2.40 4.58 -10.05
CA ILE A 88 -2.97 5.83 -10.60
C ILE A 88 -2.89 5.87 -12.12
N ASP A 89 -1.83 5.31 -12.72
CA ASP A 89 -1.65 5.25 -14.17
C ASP A 89 -2.74 4.40 -14.87
N LEU A 90 -3.26 3.38 -14.18
CA LEU A 90 -4.38 2.60 -14.68
C LEU A 90 -5.71 3.36 -14.61
N LEU A 91 -5.92 4.21 -13.62
CA LEU A 91 -7.11 5.08 -13.57
C LEU A 91 -7.04 6.20 -14.62
N HIS A 92 -5.83 6.65 -14.97
CA HIS A 92 -5.63 7.55 -16.08
C HIS A 92 -5.93 6.88 -17.44
N ALA A 93 -5.45 5.65 -17.63
CA ALA A 93 -5.65 4.89 -18.87
C ALA A 93 -7.09 4.37 -19.05
N TYR A 94 -7.79 4.08 -17.94
CA TYR A 94 -9.13 3.49 -17.88
C TYR A 94 -10.01 4.27 -16.91
N PRO A 95 -10.48 5.47 -17.28
CA PRO A 95 -11.22 6.37 -16.36
C PRO A 95 -12.53 5.79 -15.85
N GLU A 96 -13.16 4.88 -16.60
CA GLU A 96 -14.38 4.19 -16.20
C GLU A 96 -14.23 3.37 -14.92
N ARG A 97 -12.99 2.95 -14.58
CA ARG A 97 -12.69 2.22 -13.35
C ARG A 97 -12.83 3.08 -12.10
N ILE A 98 -12.80 4.41 -12.23
CA ILE A 98 -13.00 5.33 -11.11
C ILE A 98 -14.42 5.13 -10.54
N LYS A 99 -15.43 5.15 -11.41
CA LYS A 99 -16.81 4.88 -11.01
C LYS A 99 -16.99 3.44 -10.53
N LEU A 100 -16.41 2.48 -11.22
CA LEU A 100 -16.51 1.07 -10.86
C LEU A 100 -15.95 0.80 -9.44
N MET A 101 -14.84 1.42 -9.05
CA MET A 101 -14.30 1.31 -7.69
C MET A 101 -15.28 1.83 -6.63
N LYS A 102 -15.98 2.94 -6.91
CA LYS A 102 -17.00 3.49 -6.02
C LYS A 102 -18.20 2.54 -5.90
N ASP A 103 -18.70 2.00 -7.00
CA ASP A 103 -19.82 1.06 -7.05
C ASP A 103 -19.51 -0.25 -6.29
N ILE A 104 -18.28 -0.73 -6.38
CA ILE A 104 -17.78 -1.86 -5.60
C ILE A 104 -17.87 -1.59 -4.10
N GLY A 105 -17.68 -0.36 -3.66
CA GLY A 105 -17.65 0.04 -2.25
C GLY A 105 -16.23 0.26 -1.73
N VAL A 106 -15.29 0.66 -2.60
CA VAL A 106 -13.97 1.07 -2.15
C VAL A 106 -14.08 2.37 -1.35
N ARG A 107 -13.56 2.36 -0.12
CA ARG A 107 -13.60 3.48 0.84
C ARG A 107 -12.22 4.07 1.13
N ALA A 108 -11.16 3.33 0.85
CA ALA A 108 -9.81 3.89 0.93
C ALA A 108 -8.89 3.22 -0.10
N VAL A 109 -7.96 3.99 -0.60
CA VAL A 109 -7.04 3.57 -1.64
C VAL A 109 -5.61 3.93 -1.27
N PHE A 110 -4.74 2.94 -1.36
CA PHE A 110 -3.31 3.12 -1.24
C PHE A 110 -2.68 3.21 -2.63
N PHE A 111 -2.14 4.37 -2.95
CA PHE A 111 -1.41 4.60 -4.19
C PHE A 111 0.10 4.52 -3.95
N GLY A 112 0.76 3.56 -4.58
CA GLY A 112 2.21 3.59 -4.72
C GLY A 112 2.58 4.63 -5.77
N ILE A 113 2.80 5.87 -5.38
CA ILE A 113 3.22 6.97 -6.29
C ILE A 113 4.73 6.94 -6.46
N GLU A 114 5.42 6.72 -5.37
CA GLU A 114 6.86 6.56 -5.14
C GLU A 114 7.66 7.85 -5.34
N SER A 115 7.43 8.66 -6.38
CA SER A 115 8.08 9.96 -6.57
C SER A 115 7.27 10.86 -7.49
N LEU A 116 7.31 12.17 -7.22
CA LEU A 116 6.83 13.23 -8.12
C LEU A 116 7.97 13.89 -8.92
N HIS A 117 9.19 13.32 -8.88
CA HIS A 117 10.28 13.68 -9.75
C HIS A 117 10.27 12.77 -10.98
N ASP A 118 9.92 13.32 -12.15
CA ASP A 118 9.67 12.54 -13.37
C ASP A 118 10.82 11.63 -13.80
N PRO A 119 12.10 12.04 -13.77
CA PRO A 119 13.21 11.15 -14.09
C PRO A 119 13.28 9.93 -13.13
N SER A 120 13.05 10.14 -11.84
CA SER A 120 13.03 9.07 -10.83
C SER A 120 11.85 8.12 -11.03
N ALA A 121 10.65 8.66 -11.22
CA ALA A 121 9.45 7.88 -11.49
C ALA A 121 9.61 7.01 -12.75
N LYS A 122 10.18 7.56 -13.82
CA LYS A 122 10.47 6.83 -15.07
C LYS A 122 11.50 5.72 -14.84
N ALA A 123 12.56 5.99 -14.07
CA ALA A 123 13.62 5.01 -13.78
C ALA A 123 13.09 3.78 -13.05
N ILE A 124 12.08 3.92 -12.19
CA ILE A 124 11.48 2.82 -11.44
C ILE A 124 10.29 2.13 -12.14
N GLY A 125 9.90 2.60 -13.33
CA GLY A 125 8.78 2.05 -14.09
C GLY A 125 7.40 2.61 -13.70
N LYS A 126 7.37 3.88 -13.22
CA LYS A 126 6.17 4.66 -12.90
C LYS A 126 6.11 5.90 -13.81
N GLY A 127 5.75 5.73 -15.07
CA GLY A 127 5.99 6.74 -16.12
C GLY A 127 4.84 7.73 -16.39
N LEU A 128 3.86 7.92 -15.48
CA LEU A 128 2.75 8.83 -15.75
C LEU A 128 3.16 10.31 -15.80
N GLY A 129 4.18 10.70 -15.02
CA GLY A 129 4.63 12.07 -14.85
C GLY A 129 3.84 12.86 -13.80
N ARG A 130 4.52 13.83 -13.14
CA ARG A 130 4.00 14.61 -12.01
C ARG A 130 2.68 15.33 -12.33
N GLU A 131 2.66 16.06 -13.44
CA GLU A 131 1.49 16.86 -13.83
C GLU A 131 0.24 15.99 -13.94
N ARG A 132 0.30 14.89 -14.68
CA ARG A 132 -0.82 13.97 -14.85
C ARG A 132 -1.20 13.25 -13.57
N VAL A 133 -0.23 12.95 -12.70
CA VAL A 133 -0.52 12.40 -11.37
C VAL A 133 -1.34 13.40 -10.56
N CYS A 134 -0.94 14.68 -10.53
CA CYS A 134 -1.68 15.73 -9.84
C CYS A 134 -3.09 15.91 -10.40
N GLU A 135 -3.24 16.00 -11.72
CA GLU A 135 -4.55 16.08 -12.39
C GLU A 135 -5.46 14.91 -12.03
N MET A 136 -4.92 13.70 -12.01
CA MET A 136 -5.69 12.51 -11.63
C MET A 136 -6.15 12.56 -10.17
N PHE A 137 -5.31 13.01 -9.23
CA PHE A 137 -5.73 13.15 -7.85
C PHE A 137 -6.82 14.23 -7.66
N HIS A 138 -6.75 15.35 -8.38
CA HIS A 138 -7.85 16.33 -8.42
C HIS A 138 -9.14 15.71 -8.93
N LYS A 139 -9.07 14.98 -10.05
CA LYS A 139 -10.23 14.26 -10.60
C LYS A 139 -10.80 13.24 -9.61
N LEU A 140 -9.97 12.48 -8.93
CA LEU A 140 -10.43 11.53 -7.92
C LEU A 140 -11.14 12.24 -6.75
N LYS A 141 -10.66 13.41 -6.32
CA LYS A 141 -11.33 14.22 -5.30
C LYS A 141 -12.66 14.78 -5.76
N GLU A 142 -12.79 15.15 -7.03
CA GLU A 142 -14.07 15.57 -7.62
C GLU A 142 -15.09 14.42 -7.66
N GLU A 143 -14.66 13.23 -8.13
CA GLU A 143 -15.52 12.06 -8.33
C GLU A 143 -15.90 11.34 -7.03
N TRP A 144 -14.98 11.25 -6.09
CA TRP A 144 -15.14 10.47 -4.86
C TRP A 144 -15.43 11.34 -3.63
N GLY A 145 -15.11 12.63 -3.69
CA GLY A 145 -15.33 13.57 -2.57
C GLY A 145 -14.64 13.07 -1.29
N LYS A 146 -15.41 13.08 -0.22
CA LYS A 146 -15.00 12.56 1.10
C LYS A 146 -15.26 11.06 1.27
N GLU A 147 -15.93 10.40 0.33
CA GLU A 147 -16.33 9.01 0.49
C GLU A 147 -15.17 8.02 0.39
N VAL A 148 -14.07 8.42 -0.26
CA VAL A 148 -12.88 7.58 -0.44
C VAL A 148 -11.64 8.32 0.03
N VAL A 149 -10.93 7.72 0.97
CA VAL A 149 -9.64 8.24 1.45
C VAL A 149 -8.53 7.92 0.47
N LEU A 150 -7.78 8.93 0.09
CA LEU A 150 -6.62 8.82 -0.81
C LEU A 150 -5.32 8.83 -0.01
N HIS A 151 -4.60 7.71 0.00
CA HIS A 151 -3.28 7.60 0.61
C HIS A 151 -2.18 7.45 -0.45
N GLY A 152 -1.10 8.21 -0.34
CA GLY A 152 0.08 8.14 -1.20
C GLY A 152 1.32 7.65 -0.47
N SER A 153 2.02 6.69 -1.05
CA SER A 153 3.33 6.23 -0.58
C SER A 153 4.44 6.74 -1.48
N PHE A 154 5.53 7.19 -0.85
CA PHE A 154 6.66 7.83 -1.53
C PHE A 154 8.00 7.26 -1.06
N ILE A 155 8.99 7.28 -1.95
CA ILE A 155 10.35 6.78 -1.70
C ILE A 155 11.37 7.89 -1.97
N VAL A 156 12.23 8.15 -0.99
CA VAL A 156 13.35 9.11 -1.09
C VAL A 156 14.63 8.37 -1.44
N GLY A 157 15.45 8.97 -2.29
CA GLY A 157 16.74 8.43 -2.72
C GLY A 157 16.64 7.51 -3.93
N LEU A 158 15.64 7.70 -4.77
CA LEU A 158 15.50 7.02 -6.06
C LEU A 158 16.57 7.50 -7.07
N PRO A 159 16.82 6.74 -8.16
CA PRO A 159 17.77 7.18 -9.19
C PRO A 159 17.41 8.56 -9.75
N HIS A 160 18.42 9.38 -10.05
CA HIS A 160 18.29 10.75 -10.56
C HIS A 160 17.71 11.78 -9.59
N GLU A 161 17.35 11.38 -8.37
CA GLU A 161 16.85 12.29 -7.35
C GLU A 161 18.00 12.96 -6.60
N THR A 162 17.86 14.25 -6.32
CA THR A 162 18.75 15.02 -5.45
C THR A 162 18.03 15.42 -4.16
N PRO A 163 18.75 15.84 -3.10
CA PRO A 163 18.10 16.37 -1.89
C PRO A 163 17.13 17.53 -2.17
N ASP A 164 17.45 18.38 -3.15
CA ASP A 164 16.60 19.51 -3.50
C ASP A 164 15.33 19.06 -4.23
N THR A 165 15.46 18.18 -5.24
CA THR A 165 14.28 17.64 -5.96
C THR A 165 13.38 16.80 -5.05
N ALA A 166 13.96 16.06 -4.11
CA ALA A 166 13.18 15.33 -3.10
C ALA A 166 12.47 16.28 -2.14
N SER A 167 13.16 17.33 -1.67
CA SER A 167 12.56 18.33 -0.78
C SER A 167 11.39 19.06 -1.43
N GLU A 168 11.49 19.41 -2.70
CA GLU A 168 10.45 20.11 -3.46
C GLU A 168 9.10 19.35 -3.40
N TRP A 169 9.08 18.08 -3.77
CA TRP A 169 7.81 17.35 -3.75
C TRP A 169 7.37 16.93 -2.34
N LEU A 170 8.29 16.73 -1.39
CA LEU A 170 7.95 16.49 0.01
C LEU A 170 7.28 17.73 0.63
N GLU A 171 7.79 18.93 0.32
CA GLU A 171 7.22 20.20 0.74
C GLU A 171 5.82 20.39 0.16
N MET A 172 5.62 20.11 -1.13
CA MET A 172 4.31 20.15 -1.78
C MET A 172 3.28 19.27 -1.06
N ILE A 173 3.68 18.07 -0.63
CA ILE A 173 2.81 17.17 0.14
C ILE A 173 2.55 17.73 1.55
N ALA A 174 3.57 18.24 2.22
CA ALA A 174 3.46 18.78 3.57
C ALA A 174 2.55 20.04 3.62
N ASN A 175 2.65 20.88 2.60
CA ASN A 175 1.84 22.10 2.45
C ASN A 175 0.41 21.84 1.94
N ARG A 176 0.07 20.59 1.59
CA ARG A 176 -1.23 20.22 1.00
C ARG A 176 -1.49 20.78 -0.40
N ASP A 177 -0.43 21.13 -1.11
CA ASP A 177 -0.52 21.50 -2.53
C ASP A 177 -0.80 20.30 -3.43
N PHE A 178 -0.62 19.09 -2.90
CA PHE A 178 -1.00 17.82 -3.51
C PHE A 178 -2.28 17.28 -2.85
N PRO A 179 -3.37 17.05 -3.61
CA PRO A 179 -4.70 16.76 -3.07
C PRO A 179 -4.84 15.32 -2.55
N ILE A 180 -4.19 15.03 -1.42
CA ILE A 180 -4.15 13.73 -0.78
C ILE A 180 -4.59 13.83 0.68
N ASP A 181 -5.28 12.80 1.19
CA ASP A 181 -5.77 12.79 2.58
C ASP A 181 -4.73 12.31 3.56
N SER A 182 -3.85 11.44 3.11
CA SER A 182 -2.79 10.86 3.91
C SER A 182 -1.59 10.53 3.03
N ALA A 183 -0.39 10.71 3.56
CA ALA A 183 0.84 10.37 2.85
C ALA A 183 1.91 9.82 3.78
N GLY A 184 2.79 9.01 3.22
CA GLY A 184 3.97 8.52 3.86
C GLY A 184 5.17 8.50 2.93
N ALA A 185 6.34 8.86 3.47
CA ALA A 185 7.60 8.82 2.75
C ALA A 185 8.68 8.09 3.56
N GLY A 186 9.52 7.36 2.88
CA GLY A 186 10.65 6.66 3.49
C GLY A 186 11.82 6.50 2.53
N PRO A 187 13.01 6.16 3.02
CA PRO A 187 14.15 5.91 2.16
C PRO A 187 13.95 4.64 1.31
N LEU A 188 14.54 4.61 0.13
CA LEU A 188 14.65 3.39 -0.66
C LEU A 188 15.22 2.26 0.20
N ARG A 189 14.60 1.09 0.14
CA ARG A 189 15.06 -0.10 0.85
C ARG A 189 15.64 -1.09 -0.15
N LEU A 190 16.93 -1.31 -0.09
CA LEU A 190 17.57 -2.42 -0.77
C LEU A 190 17.68 -3.60 0.19
N GLN A 191 17.17 -4.75 -0.24
CA GLN A 191 17.38 -6.00 0.50
C GLN A 191 18.81 -6.47 0.29
N GLN A 192 19.35 -7.21 1.24
CA GLN A 192 20.67 -7.81 1.08
C GLN A 192 20.66 -8.82 -0.09
N LYS A 193 21.80 -8.89 -0.81
CA LYS A 193 22.10 -10.06 -1.64
C LYS A 193 22.07 -11.27 -0.71
N ARG A 194 21.04 -12.08 -0.80
CA ARG A 194 21.00 -13.35 -0.07
C ARG A 194 21.99 -14.28 -0.75
N GLY A 195 22.85 -14.91 0.04
CA GLY A 195 23.74 -15.96 -0.45
C GLY A 195 22.94 -17.09 -1.12
N GLU A 196 23.58 -17.88 -1.95
CA GLU A 196 23.04 -18.94 -2.80
C GLU A 196 22.30 -20.09 -2.07
N ASN A 197 21.91 -19.91 -0.83
CA ASN A 197 21.23 -20.91 -0.02
C ASN A 197 19.78 -21.12 -0.46
N ALA A 198 19.39 -22.37 -0.61
CA ALA A 198 18.08 -22.82 -1.10
C ALA A 198 16.85 -22.19 -0.40
N LEU A 199 16.97 -21.80 0.86
CA LEU A 199 15.90 -21.11 1.59
C LEU A 199 15.68 -19.68 1.08
N ALA A 200 16.73 -19.01 0.62
CA ALA A 200 16.64 -17.68 0.00
C ALA A 200 16.02 -17.76 -1.40
N ALA A 201 16.22 -18.86 -2.12
CA ALA A 201 15.57 -19.12 -3.40
C ALA A 201 14.06 -19.40 -3.22
N MET A 202 13.64 -20.04 -2.14
CA MET A 202 12.22 -20.29 -1.83
C MET A 202 11.47 -19.02 -1.37
N GLN A 203 12.17 -18.05 -0.78
CA GLN A 203 11.62 -16.73 -0.44
C GLN A 203 11.99 -15.67 -1.48
N GLY A 204 12.33 -16.07 -2.66
CA GLY A 204 12.96 -15.46 -3.81
C GLY A 204 12.57 -14.08 -4.30
N ASN A 205 11.93 -13.28 -3.47
CA ASN A 205 11.42 -11.97 -3.84
C ASN A 205 12.50 -10.89 -3.64
N THR A 206 13.40 -10.77 -4.61
CA THR A 206 14.33 -9.63 -4.69
C THR A 206 13.94 -8.77 -5.87
N SER A 207 13.90 -7.46 -5.67
CA SER A 207 13.63 -6.48 -6.73
C SER A 207 14.76 -6.46 -7.76
N GLU A 208 14.54 -5.82 -8.91
CA GLU A 208 15.62 -5.59 -9.87
C GLU A 208 16.73 -4.71 -9.25
N PHE A 209 16.36 -3.75 -8.40
CA PHE A 209 17.33 -2.95 -7.63
C PHE A 209 18.17 -3.81 -6.68
N ASP A 210 17.56 -4.82 -6.05
CA ASP A 210 18.31 -5.70 -5.15
C ASP A 210 19.32 -6.57 -5.91
N ARG A 211 18.95 -7.01 -7.12
CA ARG A 211 19.83 -7.85 -7.96
C ARG A 211 20.94 -7.06 -8.65
N ASN A 212 20.64 -5.85 -9.08
CA ASN A 212 21.48 -5.05 -9.98
C ASN A 212 21.65 -3.61 -9.46
N ALA A 213 21.90 -3.42 -8.16
CA ALA A 213 21.98 -2.11 -7.51
C ALA A 213 22.96 -1.17 -8.25
N GLU A 214 24.13 -1.67 -8.64
CA GLU A 214 25.17 -0.88 -9.32
C GLU A 214 24.70 -0.33 -10.67
N LYS A 215 23.86 -1.07 -11.40
CA LYS A 215 23.26 -0.63 -12.67
C LYS A 215 22.42 0.63 -12.51
N TYR A 216 21.86 0.84 -11.31
CA TYR A 216 21.03 1.99 -10.95
C TYR A 216 21.77 3.05 -10.14
N GLY A 217 23.11 2.95 -10.09
CA GLY A 217 23.97 3.90 -9.41
C GLY A 217 24.09 3.70 -7.89
N TYR A 218 23.65 2.55 -7.35
CA TYR A 218 23.78 2.27 -5.93
C TYR A 218 24.99 1.38 -5.63
N GLU A 219 25.82 1.84 -4.72
CA GLU A 219 26.86 1.05 -4.08
C GLU A 219 26.40 0.61 -2.69
N ARG A 220 26.50 -0.68 -2.38
CA ARG A 220 26.21 -1.21 -1.06
C ARG A 220 27.40 -0.96 -0.13
N THR A 221 27.19 -0.18 0.94
CA THR A 221 28.27 0.26 1.83
C THR A 221 28.43 -0.59 3.09
N LYS A 222 27.39 -1.32 3.49
CA LYS A 222 27.41 -2.21 4.66
C LYS A 222 26.47 -3.38 4.41
N GLU A 223 27.03 -4.58 4.41
CA GLU A 223 26.25 -5.79 4.55
C GLU A 223 25.99 -5.99 6.06
N THR A 224 24.77 -5.79 6.50
CA THR A 224 24.38 -6.25 7.83
C THR A 224 24.18 -7.75 7.75
N ASN A 225 24.86 -8.51 8.60
CA ASN A 225 24.81 -9.97 8.64
C ASN A 225 23.38 -10.47 8.50
N GLY A 226 23.17 -11.28 7.46
CA GLY A 226 21.86 -11.82 7.11
C GLY A 226 21.27 -12.65 8.25
N TRP A 227 19.97 -12.80 8.18
CA TRP A 227 19.19 -13.72 8.99
C TRP A 227 19.85 -15.11 9.00
N THR A 228 20.26 -15.58 10.15
CA THR A 228 20.58 -17.00 10.35
C THR A 228 19.29 -17.76 10.60
N PRO A 229 19.03 -18.87 9.88
CA PRO A 229 17.86 -19.72 10.16
C PRO A 229 17.87 -20.15 11.62
N GLY A 230 16.79 -19.88 12.34
CA GLY A 230 16.64 -20.20 13.76
C GLY A 230 16.59 -18.99 14.69
N GLN A 231 16.93 -17.79 14.25
CA GLN A 231 16.70 -16.59 15.05
C GLN A 231 15.35 -15.95 14.69
N ILE A 232 14.31 -16.35 15.40
CA ILE A 232 13.08 -15.58 15.48
C ILE A 232 13.41 -14.35 16.33
N GLN A 233 13.73 -13.24 15.68
CA GLN A 233 13.83 -11.98 16.41
C GLN A 233 12.43 -11.52 16.79
N PRO A 234 12.20 -11.13 18.06
CA PRO A 234 10.94 -10.53 18.46
C PRO A 234 10.74 -9.26 17.63
N ILE A 235 9.70 -9.21 16.85
CA ILE A 235 9.34 -8.12 15.91
C ILE A 235 9.10 -6.79 16.64
N GLN A 236 9.12 -6.75 17.96
CA GLN A 236 8.53 -5.68 18.74
C GLN A 236 9.42 -4.90 19.69
N GLN A 237 10.69 -5.20 19.87
CA GLN A 237 11.38 -4.51 20.97
C GLN A 237 12.38 -3.40 20.64
N SER A 238 12.65 -3.06 19.38
CA SER A 238 13.69 -2.05 19.17
C SER A 238 13.50 -1.04 18.04
N GLY A 239 12.48 -1.11 17.24
CA GLY A 239 12.35 -0.24 16.06
C GLY A 239 13.53 -0.34 15.07
N LYS A 240 14.51 -1.21 15.35
CA LYS A 240 15.67 -1.50 14.53
C LYS A 240 15.39 -2.77 13.74
N MET A 241 14.84 -2.61 12.53
CA MET A 241 14.88 -3.71 11.56
C MET A 241 16.35 -3.99 11.21
N THR A 242 16.91 -5.02 11.84
CA THR A 242 18.21 -5.57 11.49
C THR A 242 18.07 -6.29 10.14
N GLY A 243 18.90 -5.97 9.17
CA GLY A 243 18.92 -6.62 7.85
C GLY A 243 18.75 -5.68 6.66
N LYS A 244 18.82 -4.38 6.84
CA LYS A 244 18.83 -3.41 5.73
C LYS A 244 20.26 -3.22 5.25
N SER A 245 20.52 -3.46 3.95
CA SER A 245 21.78 -3.02 3.40
C SER A 245 21.78 -1.49 3.35
N GLN A 246 22.83 -0.90 3.92
CA GLN A 246 23.12 0.50 3.69
C GLN A 246 23.63 0.64 2.26
N TRP A 247 23.26 1.73 1.62
CA TRP A 247 23.65 2.03 0.26
C TRP A 247 24.03 3.51 0.14
N ARG A 248 24.77 3.82 -0.89
CA ARG A 248 24.96 5.19 -1.37
C ARG A 248 24.76 5.24 -2.89
N ASN A 249 24.33 6.39 -3.37
CA ASN A 249 24.37 6.78 -4.77
C ASN A 249 25.08 8.13 -4.91
N GLU A 250 25.00 8.76 -6.07
CA GLU A 250 25.67 10.03 -6.31
C GLU A 250 25.25 11.15 -5.33
N HIS A 251 23.98 11.17 -4.89
CA HIS A 251 23.39 12.27 -4.14
C HIS A 251 22.99 11.91 -2.70
N PHE A 252 22.80 10.62 -2.41
CA PHE A 252 22.32 10.14 -1.12
C PHE A 252 23.15 8.99 -0.56
N THR A 253 23.17 8.91 0.75
CA THR A 253 23.33 7.66 1.48
C THR A 253 21.96 7.21 2.00
N TYR A 254 21.83 5.95 2.41
CA TYR A 254 20.60 5.48 3.08
C TYR A 254 20.23 6.37 4.28
N ASP A 255 21.22 6.78 5.08
CA ASP A 255 21.00 7.58 6.27
C ASP A 255 20.54 9.01 5.91
N THR A 256 21.16 9.66 4.91
CA THR A 256 20.74 11.02 4.49
C THR A 256 19.36 11.00 3.83
N ALA A 257 19.03 9.96 3.05
CA ALA A 257 17.67 9.78 2.51
C ALA A 257 16.64 9.56 3.62
N LYS A 258 17.01 8.78 4.65
CA LYS A 258 16.17 8.55 5.83
C LYS A 258 15.97 9.83 6.64
N GLU A 259 17.03 10.60 6.88
CA GLU A 259 16.95 11.86 7.59
C GLU A 259 16.07 12.88 6.86
N LEU A 260 16.22 12.99 5.55
CA LEU A 260 15.38 13.85 4.73
C LEU A 260 13.91 13.43 4.80
N ALA A 261 13.61 12.13 4.61
CA ALA A 261 12.26 11.63 4.76
C ALA A 261 11.68 11.92 6.14
N HIS A 262 12.44 11.69 7.22
CA HIS A 262 12.01 11.96 8.60
C HIS A 262 11.76 13.45 8.88
N LYS A 263 12.59 14.34 8.31
CA LYS A 263 12.40 15.80 8.43
C LYS A 263 11.00 16.20 7.97
N TRP A 264 10.53 15.64 6.86
CA TRP A 264 9.24 15.97 6.25
C TRP A 264 8.07 15.15 6.81
N MET A 265 8.33 13.95 7.36
CA MET A 265 7.26 13.09 7.87
C MET A 265 6.46 13.73 9.01
N LYS A 266 7.07 14.55 9.87
CA LYS A 266 6.33 15.24 10.95
C LYS A 266 5.31 16.23 10.39
N PRO A 267 5.65 17.18 9.51
CA PRO A 267 4.66 18.06 8.90
C PRO A 267 3.65 17.31 8.00
N ILE A 268 4.08 16.29 7.25
CA ILE A 268 3.18 15.46 6.46
C ILE A 268 2.16 14.76 7.37
N ALA A 269 2.62 14.11 8.44
CA ALA A 269 1.77 13.37 9.37
C ALA A 269 0.78 14.27 10.13
N ALA A 270 1.17 15.51 10.42
CA ALA A 270 0.29 16.47 11.09
C ALA A 270 -0.99 16.78 10.32
N GLY A 271 -0.94 16.65 9.00
CA GLY A 271 -2.11 16.85 8.15
C GLY A 271 -2.80 15.55 7.69
N ASN A 272 -2.27 14.38 8.02
CA ASN A 272 -2.92 13.11 7.68
C ASN A 272 -4.20 12.91 8.48
N LEU A 273 -5.17 12.20 7.92
CA LEU A 273 -6.34 11.76 8.64
C LEU A 273 -5.91 10.86 9.83
N LYS A 274 -6.40 11.17 11.03
CA LYS A 274 -6.00 10.47 12.27
C LYS A 274 -6.29 8.98 12.25
N GLY A 275 -7.37 8.57 11.65
CA GLY A 275 -7.75 7.17 11.55
C GLY A 275 -7.02 6.39 10.46
N TYR A 276 -6.14 7.03 9.70
CA TYR A 276 -5.44 6.40 8.59
C TYR A 276 -3.95 6.28 8.89
N ASP A 277 -3.54 5.12 9.40
CA ASP A 277 -2.13 4.83 9.62
C ASP A 277 -1.47 4.35 8.33
N ILE A 278 -0.43 5.04 7.94
CA ILE A 278 0.40 4.77 6.77
C ILE A 278 0.98 3.35 6.77
N CYS A 279 1.32 2.86 7.94
CA CYS A 279 2.00 1.57 8.11
C CYS A 279 1.03 0.41 8.33
N ALA A 280 -0.21 0.67 8.69
CA ALA A 280 -1.15 -0.33 9.17
C ALA A 280 -2.17 -0.80 8.14
N ASN A 281 -1.97 -0.45 6.86
CA ASN A 281 -2.77 -1.02 5.77
C ASN A 281 -4.28 -1.05 6.04
N GLY A 282 -4.88 0.11 6.30
CA GLY A 282 -6.33 0.19 6.42
C GLY A 282 -6.87 0.29 7.84
N ARG A 283 -6.13 0.92 8.76
CA ARG A 283 -6.56 1.16 10.16
C ARG A 283 -7.96 1.75 10.29
N TYR A 284 -8.40 2.55 9.31
CA TYR A 284 -9.78 3.04 9.30
C TYR A 284 -10.81 1.89 9.29
N MET A 285 -10.47 0.71 8.73
CA MET A 285 -11.34 -0.47 8.79
C MET A 285 -11.51 -0.96 10.23
N ASP A 286 -10.46 -0.87 11.03
CA ASP A 286 -10.52 -1.21 12.46
C ASP A 286 -11.41 -0.21 13.19
N LEU A 287 -11.39 1.07 12.81
CA LEU A 287 -12.25 2.11 13.37
C LEU A 287 -13.71 1.87 13.04
N LEU A 288 -14.03 1.57 11.78
CA LEU A 288 -15.40 1.23 11.37
C LEU A 288 -15.88 -0.04 12.10
N THR A 289 -15.01 -1.03 12.26
CA THR A 289 -15.30 -2.24 13.03
C THR A 289 -15.52 -1.92 14.52
N ALA A 290 -14.82 -0.94 15.07
CA ALA A 290 -14.99 -0.45 16.43
C ALA A 290 -16.24 0.45 16.62
N GLY A 291 -17.04 0.65 15.56
CA GLY A 291 -18.30 1.37 15.59
C GLY A 291 -18.20 2.88 15.36
N TYR A 292 -17.04 3.38 14.91
CA TYR A 292 -16.96 4.76 14.43
C TYR A 292 -17.64 4.87 13.06
N SER A 293 -18.29 5.99 12.80
CA SER A 293 -18.85 6.28 11.49
C SER A 293 -17.75 6.67 10.48
N TRP A 294 -18.08 6.60 9.20
CA TRP A 294 -17.18 7.11 8.17
C TRP A 294 -16.91 8.62 8.32
N ASP A 295 -17.91 9.38 8.72
CA ASP A 295 -17.76 10.82 8.96
C ASP A 295 -16.81 11.09 10.13
N ASP A 296 -16.84 10.31 11.21
CA ASP A 296 -15.88 10.42 12.31
C ASP A 296 -14.44 10.23 11.82
N VAL A 297 -14.21 9.27 10.93
CA VAL A 297 -12.88 9.01 10.34
C VAL A 297 -12.44 10.19 9.48
N ILE A 298 -13.32 10.69 8.60
CA ILE A 298 -13.03 11.78 7.67
C ILE A 298 -12.82 13.12 8.40
N ASP A 299 -13.64 13.41 9.40
CA ASP A 299 -13.55 14.65 10.16
C ASP A 299 -12.52 14.62 11.30
N ASN A 300 -11.71 13.56 11.38
CA ASN A 300 -10.69 13.36 12.42
C ASN A 300 -11.24 13.33 13.86
N ASN A 301 -12.51 12.94 14.04
CA ASN A 301 -13.17 12.86 15.35
C ASN A 301 -12.93 11.55 16.08
N VAL A 302 -11.82 10.87 15.78
CA VAL A 302 -11.50 9.55 16.32
C VAL A 302 -10.58 9.66 17.53
N ASN A 303 -10.96 8.99 18.61
CA ASN A 303 -10.07 8.72 19.73
C ASN A 303 -9.31 7.39 19.48
N GLU A 304 -8.07 7.50 19.04
CA GLU A 304 -7.25 6.34 18.66
C GLU A 304 -7.08 5.30 19.78
N LYS A 305 -6.93 5.74 21.03
CA LYS A 305 -6.77 4.82 22.17
C LYS A 305 -8.06 4.05 22.44
N GLU A 306 -9.19 4.72 22.40
CA GLU A 306 -10.50 4.12 22.56
C GLU A 306 -10.81 3.15 21.41
N ALA A 307 -10.49 3.56 20.18
CA ALA A 307 -10.66 2.75 19.00
C ALA A 307 -9.87 1.43 19.05
N LEU A 308 -8.61 1.49 19.49
CA LEU A 308 -7.79 0.29 19.68
C LEU A 308 -8.39 -0.68 20.70
N VAL A 309 -8.90 -0.16 21.83
CA VAL A 309 -9.53 -1.00 22.86
C VAL A 309 -10.82 -1.63 22.33
N LYS A 310 -11.68 -0.86 21.67
CA LYS A 310 -12.92 -1.35 21.07
C LYS A 310 -12.66 -2.37 19.95
N GLY A 311 -11.73 -2.05 19.05
CA GLY A 311 -11.34 -2.95 17.96
C GLY A 311 -10.77 -4.28 18.46
N SER A 312 -9.93 -4.25 19.49
CA SER A 312 -9.41 -5.48 20.12
C SER A 312 -10.51 -6.35 20.69
N LYS A 313 -11.52 -5.76 21.35
CA LYS A 313 -12.67 -6.53 21.86
C LYS A 313 -13.50 -7.16 20.75
N VAL A 314 -13.77 -6.43 19.68
CA VAL A 314 -14.50 -6.97 18.53
C VAL A 314 -13.73 -8.11 17.88
N HIS A 315 -12.41 -8.01 17.75
CA HIS A 315 -11.57 -9.10 17.24
C HIS A 315 -11.58 -10.32 18.18
N GLU A 316 -11.51 -10.10 19.49
CA GLU A 316 -11.60 -11.18 20.49
C GLU A 316 -12.95 -11.90 20.41
N GLU A 317 -14.06 -11.17 20.37
CA GLU A 317 -15.40 -11.74 20.20
C GLU A 317 -15.54 -12.50 18.88
N TYR A 318 -14.95 -11.99 17.79
CA TYR A 318 -14.93 -12.64 16.49
C TYR A 318 -14.17 -13.98 16.56
N ILE A 319 -12.98 -13.98 17.16
CA ILE A 319 -12.16 -15.18 17.33
C ILE A 319 -12.91 -16.22 18.18
N ASN A 320 -13.50 -15.80 19.29
CA ASN A 320 -14.27 -16.70 20.17
C ASN A 320 -15.44 -17.37 19.43
N ARG A 321 -16.19 -16.63 18.62
CA ARG A 321 -17.26 -17.19 17.78
C ARG A 321 -16.78 -18.25 16.78
N ILE A 322 -15.53 -18.14 16.29
CA ILE A 322 -14.95 -19.15 15.40
C ILE A 322 -14.68 -20.45 16.14
N PHE A 323 -14.21 -20.36 17.39
CA PHE A 323 -13.85 -21.53 18.19
C PHE A 323 -15.02 -22.13 18.97
N GLU A 324 -16.15 -21.44 19.12
CA GLU A 324 -17.38 -21.95 19.74
C GLU A 324 -18.25 -22.76 18.77
N LYS A 325 -17.91 -22.78 17.48
CA LYS A 325 -18.55 -23.60 16.42
C LYS A 325 -17.73 -24.84 16.11
#